data_701c1669b46d8fb5c5a70a6be86fd069
#
_entry.id   701c1669b46d8fb5c5a70a6be86fd069
#
_cell.length_a   1.000
_cell.length_b   1.000
_cell.length_c   1.000
_cell.angle_alpha   90.00
_cell.angle_beta   90.00
_cell.angle_gamma   90.00
#
_symmetry.space_group_name_H-M   'P 1'
#
loop_
_entity.id
_entity.type
_entity.pdbx_description
1 polymer ?
#
loop_
_entity_poly.entity_id
_entity_poly.type
_entity_poly.pdbx_seq_one_letter_code
_entity_poly.pdbx_strand_id
1 'polypeptide(L)'
;MQLSCALVTNVDSPEIVEEAERLGYRRAWLYDSPAITSDVWMALALAAQRTSTIGLGPGVLVPSLRHPMTNAAAIAGLAAMAPGRVAVAVGSGFTGRYTLGKRPLRWAFVEEYVTALRALLRGETVQWDGASIRMLHTDGFVADRPVEVEVLIGADGPRGTAVAERVGDGVFAAGVPNPAAAGRPYSFLQFGTVLDEGEDVRSHDVMNRAGHGLAVVFHALYERNGADALLDFPGGREWVDAIQAIPAAERHLVTHEGHLVRLTAVDVEAVALAADLLPQFTFSGTKAQLRDRVAEYAAGGVTELVYQPAGSDVVGELARMMDAVGDVTER
;
A
#
# COMPACT_ATOMS: atom_id res chain seq x y z
N MET A 1 0.31 -8.05 17.44
CA MET A 1 0.26 -7.51 16.05
C MET A 1 -0.32 -6.11 16.11
N GLN A 2 0.25 -5.14 15.41
CA GLN A 2 -0.21 -3.75 15.39
C GLN A 2 -1.25 -3.52 14.30
N LEU A 3 -2.15 -2.53 14.47
CA LEU A 3 -3.10 -2.10 13.45
C LEU A 3 -2.69 -0.74 12.89
N SER A 4 -2.48 -0.68 11.59
CA SER A 4 -2.15 0.51 10.81
C SER A 4 -3.16 0.69 9.67
N CYS A 5 -3.17 1.86 9.05
CA CYS A 5 -4.00 2.09 7.88
C CYS A 5 -3.15 2.41 6.64
N ALA A 6 -3.70 2.12 5.46
CA ALA A 6 -3.19 2.61 4.19
C ALA A 6 -4.24 3.52 3.55
N LEU A 7 -3.80 4.63 2.99
CA LEU A 7 -4.68 5.64 2.44
C LEU A 7 -4.27 6.00 1.02
N VAL A 8 -5.27 6.19 0.17
CA VAL A 8 -5.08 6.78 -1.15
C VAL A 8 -4.70 8.24 -0.98
N THR A 9 -3.53 8.62 -1.49
CA THR A 9 -2.97 9.96 -1.29
C THR A 9 -3.74 11.01 -2.08
N ASN A 10 -4.39 11.93 -1.38
CA ASN A 10 -5.14 13.05 -1.94
C ASN A 10 -5.01 14.29 -1.04
N VAL A 11 -5.73 15.35 -1.37
CA VAL A 11 -5.68 16.62 -0.63
C VAL A 11 -6.25 16.52 0.79
N ASP A 12 -7.15 15.57 1.03
CA ASP A 12 -7.82 15.36 2.33
C ASP A 12 -7.03 14.35 3.21
N SER A 13 -6.01 13.67 2.65
CA SER A 13 -5.24 12.65 3.39
C SER A 13 -4.67 13.15 4.71
N PRO A 14 -4.16 14.40 4.84
CA PRO A 14 -3.64 14.88 6.13
C PRO A 14 -4.70 14.91 7.24
N GLU A 15 -5.94 15.24 6.90
CA GLU A 15 -7.08 15.25 7.84
C GLU A 15 -7.51 13.83 8.21
N ILE A 16 -7.54 12.91 7.22
CA ILE A 16 -7.85 11.50 7.46
C ILE A 16 -6.77 10.85 8.35
N VAL A 17 -5.50 11.21 8.18
CA VAL A 17 -4.39 10.73 9.03
C VAL A 17 -4.54 11.23 10.47
N GLU A 18 -4.96 12.48 10.68
CA GLU A 18 -5.26 13.05 12.00
C GLU A 18 -6.41 12.26 12.67
N GLU A 19 -7.47 11.91 11.93
CA GLU A 19 -8.55 11.07 12.44
C GLU A 19 -8.07 9.62 12.74
N ALA A 20 -7.20 9.05 11.91
CA ALA A 20 -6.60 7.74 12.18
C ALA A 20 -5.74 7.75 13.46
N GLU A 21 -5.00 8.83 13.73
CA GLU A 21 -4.29 9.03 15.00
C GLU A 21 -5.26 9.04 16.18
N ARG A 22 -6.35 9.81 16.08
CA ARG A 22 -7.38 9.92 17.12
C ARG A 22 -8.06 8.57 17.40
N LEU A 23 -8.26 7.76 16.38
CA LEU A 23 -8.80 6.40 16.49
C LEU A 23 -7.79 5.40 17.10
N GLY A 24 -6.50 5.74 17.14
CA GLY A 24 -5.47 4.89 17.73
C GLY A 24 -4.71 3.98 16.75
N TYR A 25 -4.76 4.27 15.46
CA TYR A 25 -3.94 3.57 14.48
C TYR A 25 -2.46 3.81 14.73
N ARG A 26 -1.65 2.75 14.57
CA ARG A 26 -0.21 2.80 14.81
C ARG A 26 0.55 3.62 13.78
N ARG A 27 0.15 3.49 12.49
CA ARG A 27 0.82 4.13 11.34
C ARG A 27 -0.17 4.38 10.21
N ALA A 28 0.07 5.44 9.44
CA ALA A 28 -0.59 5.71 8.17
C ALA A 28 0.42 5.55 7.02
N TRP A 29 0.13 4.64 6.12
CA TRP A 29 0.86 4.40 4.88
C TRP A 29 0.14 5.11 3.73
N LEU A 30 0.84 6.01 3.01
CA LEU A 30 0.28 6.74 1.88
C LEU A 30 0.84 6.20 0.56
N TYR A 31 -0.01 6.07 -0.46
CA TYR A 31 0.37 5.52 -1.75
C TYR A 31 1.13 6.50 -2.64
N ASP A 32 2.12 5.98 -3.38
CA ASP A 32 2.91 6.73 -4.37
C ASP A 32 2.59 6.27 -5.79
N SER A 33 1.44 6.72 -6.31
CA SER A 33 0.93 6.40 -7.64
C SER A 33 0.48 7.67 -8.37
N PRO A 34 1.42 8.54 -8.78
CA PRO A 34 1.15 9.93 -9.17
C PRO A 34 0.23 10.10 -10.40
N ALA A 35 -0.05 9.05 -11.16
CA ALA A 35 -1.05 9.10 -12.23
C ALA A 35 -2.49 9.14 -11.71
N ILE A 36 -2.74 8.69 -10.47
CA ILE A 36 -4.07 8.60 -9.85
C ILE A 36 -4.14 9.20 -8.43
N THR A 37 -3.00 9.60 -7.87
CA THR A 37 -2.91 10.19 -6.52
C THR A 37 -2.17 11.52 -6.57
N SER A 38 -2.27 12.32 -5.52
CA SER A 38 -1.40 13.49 -5.34
C SER A 38 0.02 13.07 -4.93
N ASP A 39 0.95 14.03 -4.83
CA ASP A 39 2.32 13.73 -4.39
C ASP A 39 2.35 13.27 -2.93
N VAL A 40 2.96 12.10 -2.71
CA VAL A 40 2.98 11.44 -1.40
C VAL A 40 3.73 12.24 -0.34
N TRP A 41 4.83 12.91 -0.72
CA TRP A 41 5.63 13.67 0.22
C TRP A 41 4.97 14.97 0.68
N MET A 42 4.19 15.60 -0.21
CA MET A 42 3.38 16.77 0.16
C MET A 42 2.33 16.40 1.20
N ALA A 43 1.59 15.30 0.98
CA ALA A 43 0.57 14.83 1.91
C ALA A 43 1.18 14.40 3.26
N LEU A 44 2.31 13.65 3.25
CA LEU A 44 3.01 13.24 4.46
C LEU A 44 3.55 14.42 5.28
N ALA A 45 4.08 15.46 4.61
CA ALA A 45 4.56 16.67 5.30
C ALA A 45 3.41 17.40 6.01
N LEU A 46 2.24 17.53 5.36
CA LEU A 46 1.06 18.14 5.97
C LEU A 46 0.49 17.26 7.11
N ALA A 47 0.48 15.95 6.94
CA ALA A 47 0.06 15.02 8.00
C ALA A 47 1.00 15.10 9.22
N ALA A 48 2.32 15.23 8.99
CA ALA A 48 3.29 15.39 10.08
C ALA A 48 3.05 16.64 10.94
N GLN A 49 2.54 17.71 10.34
CA GLN A 49 2.18 18.95 11.05
C GLN A 49 0.88 18.86 11.86
N ARG A 50 -0.03 17.95 11.45
CA ARG A 50 -1.33 17.76 12.11
C ARG A 50 -1.31 16.70 13.21
N THR A 51 -0.28 15.85 13.24
CA THR A 51 -0.21 14.67 14.10
C THR A 51 1.04 14.68 14.99
N SER A 52 1.00 13.94 16.09
CA SER A 52 2.06 13.93 17.09
C SER A 52 2.60 12.53 17.43
N THR A 53 1.82 11.47 17.19
CA THR A 53 2.14 10.10 17.64
C THR A 53 2.08 9.06 16.53
N ILE A 54 1.14 9.17 15.57
CA ILE A 54 0.98 8.20 14.50
C ILE A 54 2.24 8.13 13.63
N GLY A 55 2.66 6.92 13.29
CA GLY A 55 3.73 6.69 12.32
C GLY A 55 3.30 7.13 10.92
N LEU A 56 4.24 7.61 10.12
CA LEU A 56 4.00 8.15 8.78
C LEU A 56 4.94 7.53 7.77
N GLY A 57 4.45 7.16 6.61
CA GLY A 57 5.33 6.70 5.55
C GLY A 57 4.66 6.42 4.22
N PRO A 58 5.45 6.43 3.13
CA PRO A 58 4.99 5.97 1.83
C PRO A 58 4.94 4.43 1.78
N GLY A 59 3.83 3.90 1.34
CA GLY A 59 3.65 2.46 1.21
C GLY A 59 3.01 2.04 -0.12
N VAL A 60 3.78 1.90 -1.21
CA VAL A 60 5.23 1.83 -1.33
C VAL A 60 5.76 2.91 -2.29
N LEU A 61 6.96 3.42 -2.04
CA LEU A 61 7.71 4.20 -3.03
C LEU A 61 8.10 3.33 -4.21
N VAL A 62 8.04 3.90 -5.40
CA VAL A 62 8.47 3.23 -6.63
C VAL A 62 9.77 3.88 -7.14
N PRO A 63 10.90 3.18 -7.15
CA PRO A 63 12.22 3.73 -7.46
C PRO A 63 12.33 4.51 -8.78
N SER A 64 11.54 4.12 -9.81
CA SER A 64 11.58 4.81 -11.11
C SER A 64 10.84 6.15 -11.15
N LEU A 65 10.10 6.52 -10.10
CA LEU A 65 9.37 7.78 -10.04
C LEU A 65 10.23 8.95 -9.56
N ARG A 66 11.26 8.68 -8.74
CA ARG A 66 12.14 9.73 -8.22
C ARG A 66 13.57 9.22 -8.06
N HIS A 67 14.53 10.10 -8.32
CA HIS A 67 15.94 9.86 -8.04
C HIS A 67 16.17 9.53 -6.55
N PRO A 68 17.08 8.61 -6.16
CA PRO A 68 17.30 8.24 -4.75
C PRO A 68 17.69 9.43 -3.87
N MET A 69 18.41 10.42 -4.39
CA MET A 69 18.71 11.67 -3.68
C MET A 69 17.44 12.45 -3.33
N THR A 70 16.48 12.52 -4.26
CA THR A 70 15.21 13.24 -4.02
C THR A 70 14.42 12.58 -2.89
N ASN A 71 14.33 11.25 -2.90
CA ASN A 71 13.66 10.53 -1.83
C ASN A 71 14.46 10.58 -0.51
N ALA A 72 15.80 10.52 -0.54
CA ALA A 72 16.63 10.69 0.67
C ALA A 72 16.41 12.08 1.31
N ALA A 73 16.35 13.15 0.51
CA ALA A 73 16.08 14.50 0.99
C ALA A 73 14.66 14.61 1.60
N ALA A 74 13.65 14.03 0.93
CA ALA A 74 12.28 14.04 1.43
C ALA A 74 12.13 13.23 2.75
N ILE A 75 12.76 12.06 2.85
CA ILE A 75 12.79 11.25 4.08
C ILE A 75 13.45 12.03 5.22
N ALA A 76 14.60 12.64 4.97
CA ALA A 76 15.31 13.43 5.99
C ALA A 76 14.51 14.67 6.44
N GLY A 77 13.83 15.34 5.51
CA GLY A 77 12.90 16.43 5.82
C GLY A 77 11.72 15.96 6.66
N LEU A 78 11.08 14.88 6.27
CA LEU A 78 9.95 14.32 7.03
C LEU A 78 10.39 13.83 8.42
N ALA A 79 11.57 13.21 8.52
CA ALA A 79 12.12 12.76 9.79
C ALA A 79 12.43 13.93 10.75
N ALA A 80 12.80 15.10 10.22
CA ALA A 80 12.93 16.31 11.02
C ALA A 80 11.57 16.85 11.53
N MET A 81 10.50 16.72 10.71
CA MET A 81 9.14 17.14 11.08
C MET A 81 8.46 16.15 12.03
N ALA A 82 8.76 14.86 11.91
CA ALA A 82 8.13 13.75 12.64
C ALA A 82 9.19 12.80 13.22
N PRO A 83 10.01 13.24 14.20
CA PRO A 83 11.11 12.46 14.75
C PRO A 83 10.65 11.12 15.32
N GLY A 84 11.31 10.01 14.91
CA GLY A 84 11.00 8.65 15.36
C GLY A 84 9.69 8.05 14.82
N ARG A 85 8.97 8.76 13.96
CA ARG A 85 7.66 8.33 13.42
C ARG A 85 7.70 7.92 11.95
N VAL A 86 8.83 8.06 11.27
CA VAL A 86 8.93 7.82 9.82
C VAL A 86 9.36 6.38 9.53
N ALA A 87 8.64 5.73 8.64
CA ALA A 87 9.05 4.48 8.01
C ALA A 87 8.81 4.57 6.50
N VAL A 88 9.50 3.75 5.71
CA VAL A 88 9.43 3.79 4.25
C VAL A 88 9.30 2.38 3.72
N ALA A 89 8.28 2.12 2.91
CA ALA A 89 8.23 0.89 2.12
C ALA A 89 8.61 1.19 0.67
N VAL A 90 9.46 0.33 0.07
CA VAL A 90 9.94 0.48 -1.32
C VAL A 90 9.63 -0.77 -2.11
N GLY A 91 8.97 -0.65 -3.25
CA GLY A 91 8.54 -1.80 -4.04
C GLY A 91 8.87 -1.68 -5.54
N SER A 92 8.67 -2.79 -6.27
CA SER A 92 8.87 -2.84 -7.72
C SER A 92 7.83 -2.02 -8.51
N GLY A 93 6.74 -1.62 -7.87
CA GLY A 93 5.64 -0.84 -8.43
C GLY A 93 4.64 -1.69 -9.21
N PHE A 94 3.45 -1.84 -8.67
CA PHE A 94 2.27 -2.36 -9.39
C PHE A 94 1.53 -1.18 -10.01
N THR A 95 0.61 -0.57 -9.29
CA THR A 95 -0.22 0.56 -9.75
C THR A 95 0.62 1.72 -10.28
N GLY A 96 1.62 2.20 -9.53
CA GLY A 96 2.46 3.33 -9.92
C GLY A 96 3.30 3.10 -11.20
N ARG A 97 3.38 1.86 -11.70
CA ARG A 97 4.04 1.54 -12.97
C ARG A 97 3.05 1.20 -14.07
N TYR A 98 2.03 0.39 -13.77
CA TYR A 98 1.04 0.01 -14.77
C TYR A 98 0.23 1.22 -15.27
N THR A 99 -0.12 2.17 -14.41
CA THR A 99 -0.74 3.44 -14.81
C THR A 99 0.10 4.26 -15.82
N LEU A 100 1.39 3.99 -15.91
CA LEU A 100 2.31 4.60 -16.88
C LEU A 100 2.59 3.69 -18.09
N GLY A 101 1.86 2.58 -18.25
CA GLY A 101 2.10 1.58 -19.30
C GLY A 101 3.43 0.85 -19.13
N LYS A 102 3.96 0.74 -17.90
CA LYS A 102 5.25 0.11 -17.59
C LYS A 102 5.06 -1.11 -16.68
N ARG A 103 5.80 -2.18 -16.95
CA ARG A 103 5.86 -3.35 -16.05
C ARG A 103 6.59 -3.01 -14.75
N PRO A 104 6.36 -3.77 -13.67
CA PRO A 104 7.13 -3.64 -12.42
C PRO A 104 8.64 -3.70 -12.66
N LEU A 105 9.40 -3.03 -11.82
CA LEU A 105 10.86 -2.98 -11.88
C LEU A 105 11.48 -4.37 -11.59
N ARG A 106 12.64 -4.61 -12.16
CA ARG A 106 13.45 -5.78 -11.81
C ARG A 106 13.97 -5.64 -10.38
N TRP A 107 13.96 -6.72 -9.63
CA TRP A 107 14.39 -6.73 -8.23
C TRP A 107 15.85 -6.27 -8.03
N ALA A 108 16.74 -6.55 -8.96
CA ALA A 108 18.10 -6.03 -8.92
C ALA A 108 18.16 -4.49 -8.89
N PHE A 109 17.28 -3.81 -9.64
CA PHE A 109 17.21 -2.35 -9.61
C PHE A 109 16.61 -1.82 -8.30
N VAL A 110 15.62 -2.52 -7.75
CA VAL A 110 15.06 -2.17 -6.42
C VAL A 110 16.13 -2.29 -5.34
N GLU A 111 16.92 -3.37 -5.38
CA GLU A 111 18.02 -3.60 -4.45
C GLU A 111 19.11 -2.53 -4.55
N GLU A 112 19.55 -2.21 -5.77
CA GLU A 112 20.51 -1.13 -6.04
C GLU A 112 19.99 0.22 -5.51
N TYR A 113 18.74 0.54 -5.80
CA TYR A 113 18.11 1.78 -5.35
C TYR A 113 18.03 1.88 -3.83
N VAL A 114 17.58 0.84 -3.14
CA VAL A 114 17.46 0.83 -1.67
C VAL A 114 18.84 0.89 -1.02
N THR A 115 19.83 0.21 -1.59
CA THR A 115 21.23 0.29 -1.13
C THR A 115 21.73 1.73 -1.20
N ALA A 116 21.55 2.40 -2.35
CA ALA A 116 21.95 3.80 -2.52
C ALA A 116 21.17 4.74 -1.58
N LEU A 117 19.86 4.54 -1.46
CA LEU A 117 19.01 5.35 -0.57
C LEU A 117 19.48 5.26 0.89
N ARG A 118 19.72 4.05 1.40
CA ARG A 118 20.20 3.84 2.78
C ARG A 118 21.58 4.44 3.00
N ALA A 119 22.50 4.33 2.05
CA ALA A 119 23.83 4.91 2.11
C ALA A 119 23.76 6.47 2.14
N LEU A 120 22.89 7.07 1.32
CA LEU A 120 22.64 8.52 1.35
C LEU A 120 22.10 8.97 2.70
N LEU A 121 21.15 8.25 3.29
CA LEU A 121 20.58 8.55 4.60
C LEU A 121 21.63 8.45 5.74
N ARG A 122 22.66 7.60 5.57
CA ARG A 122 23.82 7.57 6.48
C ARG A 122 24.84 8.68 6.24
N GLY A 123 24.69 9.48 5.16
CA GLY A 123 25.62 10.54 4.79
C GLY A 123 26.83 10.05 3.97
N GLU A 124 26.75 8.85 3.44
CA GLU A 124 27.81 8.24 2.62
C GLU A 124 27.80 8.78 1.18
N THR A 125 28.95 8.68 0.51
CA THR A 125 29.04 8.94 -0.95
C THR A 125 28.74 7.66 -1.70
N VAL A 126 27.81 7.72 -2.67
CA VAL A 126 27.44 6.59 -3.52
C VAL A 126 27.65 6.89 -4.99
N GLN A 127 27.87 5.85 -5.79
CA GLN A 127 27.85 5.95 -7.26
C GLN A 127 26.41 5.77 -7.75
N TRP A 128 25.89 6.74 -8.49
CA TRP A 128 24.57 6.66 -9.09
C TRP A 128 24.57 7.35 -10.44
N ASP A 129 24.08 6.66 -11.48
CA ASP A 129 23.98 7.19 -12.85
C ASP A 129 25.29 7.84 -13.36
N GLY A 130 26.42 7.16 -13.09
CA GLY A 130 27.76 7.57 -13.52
C GLY A 130 28.38 8.73 -12.71
N ALA A 131 27.76 9.18 -11.63
CA ALA A 131 28.25 10.26 -10.78
C ALA A 131 28.39 9.84 -9.31
N SER A 132 29.35 10.47 -8.60
CA SER A 132 29.43 10.38 -7.15
C SER A 132 28.45 11.39 -6.52
N ILE A 133 27.50 10.92 -5.74
CA ILE A 133 26.51 11.74 -5.04
C ILE A 133 26.55 11.54 -3.53
N ARG A 134 26.23 12.58 -2.77
CA ARG A 134 26.12 12.57 -1.30
C ARG A 134 25.17 13.67 -0.85
N MET A 135 24.43 13.45 0.24
CA MET A 135 23.62 14.50 0.87
C MET A 135 24.52 15.61 1.42
N LEU A 136 24.32 16.85 0.98
CA LEU A 136 25.12 18.03 1.33
C LEU A 136 24.32 19.08 2.13
N HIS A 137 23.24 18.67 2.78
CA HIS A 137 22.43 19.58 3.60
C HIS A 137 23.26 20.20 4.72
N THR A 138 23.06 21.49 4.92
CA THR A 138 23.56 22.23 6.07
C THR A 138 22.88 21.72 7.35
N ASP A 139 23.59 21.73 8.46
CA ASP A 139 23.08 21.35 9.77
C ASP A 139 21.79 22.11 10.11
N GLY A 140 20.80 21.41 10.62
CA GLY A 140 19.47 21.96 10.95
C GLY A 140 18.50 22.14 9.78
N PHE A 141 18.88 21.84 8.52
CA PHE A 141 17.96 21.91 7.38
C PHE A 141 17.06 20.68 7.25
N VAL A 142 17.54 19.54 7.68
CA VAL A 142 16.85 18.24 7.71
C VAL A 142 17.27 17.50 8.99
N ALA A 143 16.76 16.31 9.23
CA ALA A 143 17.23 15.48 10.33
C ALA A 143 18.73 15.18 10.23
N ASP A 144 19.40 15.13 11.39
CA ASP A 144 20.82 14.83 11.48
C ASP A 144 21.13 13.42 10.92
N ARG A 145 22.29 13.28 10.31
CA ARG A 145 22.74 12.00 9.76
C ARG A 145 23.57 11.22 10.81
N PRO A 146 23.40 9.92 10.92
CA PRO A 146 22.54 9.06 10.08
C PRO A 146 21.04 9.29 10.33
N VAL A 147 20.25 9.42 9.25
CA VAL A 147 18.78 9.46 9.34
C VAL A 147 18.30 8.03 9.49
N GLU A 148 17.89 7.66 10.70
CA GLU A 148 17.40 6.32 10.99
C GLU A 148 15.90 6.23 10.74
N VAL A 149 15.52 5.45 9.73
CA VAL A 149 14.14 5.11 9.41
C VAL A 149 14.04 3.63 9.07
N GLU A 150 12.94 3.00 9.45
CA GLU A 150 12.61 1.64 9.03
C GLU A 150 12.37 1.59 7.53
N VAL A 151 13.04 0.67 6.81
CA VAL A 151 12.89 0.49 5.38
C VAL A 151 12.37 -0.91 5.09
N LEU A 152 11.09 -1.01 4.71
CA LEU A 152 10.46 -2.25 4.30
C LEU A 152 10.53 -2.45 2.79
N ILE A 153 10.60 -3.69 2.35
CA ILE A 153 10.54 -4.03 0.91
C ILE A 153 9.14 -4.54 0.57
N GLY A 154 8.52 -3.90 -0.42
CA GLY A 154 7.19 -4.27 -0.93
C GLY A 154 7.25 -5.57 -1.73
N ALA A 155 7.02 -6.73 -1.11
CA ALA A 155 7.26 -8.02 -1.70
C ALA A 155 6.25 -9.09 -1.25
N ASP A 156 5.57 -9.72 -2.24
CA ASP A 156 4.65 -10.85 -2.02
C ASP A 156 5.31 -12.22 -2.29
N GLY A 157 6.43 -12.25 -2.98
CA GLY A 157 7.04 -13.49 -3.48
C GLY A 157 8.52 -13.64 -3.14
N PRO A 158 9.09 -14.84 -3.39
CA PRO A 158 10.42 -15.22 -2.90
C PRO A 158 11.56 -14.32 -3.39
N ARG A 159 11.48 -13.78 -4.61
CA ARG A 159 12.52 -12.89 -5.15
C ARG A 159 12.58 -11.56 -4.39
N GLY A 160 11.41 -10.98 -4.08
CA GLY A 160 11.34 -9.74 -3.31
C GLY A 160 11.72 -9.96 -1.85
N THR A 161 11.29 -11.07 -1.26
CA THR A 161 11.67 -11.45 0.11
C THR A 161 13.19 -11.59 0.25
N ALA A 162 13.85 -12.22 -0.73
CA ALA A 162 15.31 -12.30 -0.75
C ALA A 162 16.01 -10.93 -0.86
N VAL A 163 15.39 -9.94 -1.52
CA VAL A 163 15.88 -8.55 -1.51
C VAL A 163 15.65 -7.92 -0.14
N ALA A 164 14.48 -8.13 0.49
CA ALA A 164 14.21 -7.65 1.84
C ALA A 164 15.23 -8.18 2.86
N GLU A 165 15.67 -9.42 2.71
CA GLU A 165 16.71 -10.02 3.56
C GLU A 165 18.06 -9.33 3.46
N ARG A 166 18.42 -8.83 2.28
CA ARG A 166 19.73 -8.21 2.05
C ARG A 166 19.77 -6.71 2.36
N VAL A 167 18.69 -5.98 2.05
CA VAL A 167 18.74 -4.51 2.09
C VAL A 167 17.58 -3.86 2.84
N GLY A 168 16.57 -4.62 3.28
CA GLY A 168 15.44 -4.13 4.06
C GLY A 168 15.53 -4.48 5.54
N ASP A 169 14.74 -3.80 6.35
CA ASP A 169 14.54 -4.15 7.76
C ASP A 169 13.38 -5.16 7.91
N GLY A 170 12.48 -5.21 6.92
CA GLY A 170 11.32 -6.09 6.90
C GLY A 170 10.61 -6.13 5.55
N VAL A 171 9.39 -6.65 5.55
CA VAL A 171 8.56 -6.85 4.36
C VAL A 171 7.25 -6.07 4.48
N PHE A 172 6.81 -5.47 3.38
CA PHE A 172 5.46 -4.93 3.18
C PHE A 172 4.78 -5.74 2.08
N ALA A 173 3.83 -6.58 2.41
CA ALA A 173 3.16 -7.47 1.47
C ALA A 173 1.67 -7.12 1.32
N ALA A 174 1.07 -7.47 0.18
CA ALA A 174 -0.32 -7.16 -0.15
C ALA A 174 -1.07 -8.33 -0.81
N GLY A 175 -0.54 -9.52 -0.75
CA GLY A 175 -1.15 -10.69 -1.38
C GLY A 175 -1.62 -11.71 -0.37
N VAL A 176 -1.06 -12.92 -0.49
CA VAL A 176 -1.23 -13.99 0.48
C VAL A 176 -0.15 -13.86 1.55
N PRO A 177 -0.42 -14.17 2.83
CA PRO A 177 0.64 -14.16 3.84
C PRO A 177 1.84 -14.99 3.42
N ASN A 178 3.04 -14.43 3.59
CA ASN A 178 4.29 -15.06 3.20
C ASN A 178 5.04 -15.57 4.44
N PRO A 179 5.05 -16.88 4.74
CA PRO A 179 5.72 -17.43 5.90
C PRO A 179 7.25 -17.13 5.95
N ALA A 180 7.89 -16.91 4.79
CA ALA A 180 9.30 -16.54 4.73
C ALA A 180 9.59 -15.12 5.26
N ALA A 181 8.55 -14.29 5.45
CA ALA A 181 8.68 -12.97 6.06
C ALA A 181 8.63 -13.02 7.61
N ALA A 182 8.27 -14.16 8.21
CA ALA A 182 8.16 -14.31 9.66
C ALA A 182 9.52 -14.08 10.37
N GLY A 183 9.46 -13.53 11.58
CA GLY A 183 10.64 -13.28 12.40
C GLY A 183 11.33 -11.93 12.16
N ARG A 184 10.75 -11.08 11.30
CA ARG A 184 11.17 -9.68 11.06
C ARG A 184 9.93 -8.78 10.98
N PRO A 185 10.06 -7.44 10.97
CA PRO A 185 8.94 -6.55 10.71
C PRO A 185 8.18 -6.96 9.44
N TYR A 186 6.89 -7.24 9.58
CA TYR A 186 6.08 -7.73 8.49
C TYR A 186 4.73 -7.01 8.50
N SER A 187 4.61 -6.00 7.63
CA SER A 187 3.37 -5.26 7.38
C SER A 187 2.58 -5.95 6.27
N PHE A 188 1.32 -6.25 6.53
CA PHE A 188 0.45 -6.96 5.60
C PHE A 188 -0.78 -6.13 5.25
N LEU A 189 -0.80 -5.63 4.00
CA LEU A 189 -1.85 -4.78 3.46
C LEU A 189 -3.08 -5.60 3.09
N GLN A 190 -4.24 -5.17 3.57
CA GLN A 190 -5.53 -5.79 3.32
C GLN A 190 -6.60 -4.75 2.96
N PHE A 191 -7.45 -5.11 1.99
CA PHE A 191 -8.60 -4.33 1.53
C PHE A 191 -9.88 -5.03 1.99
N GLY A 192 -10.89 -4.28 2.42
CA GLY A 192 -12.15 -4.89 2.81
C GLY A 192 -13.01 -4.00 3.71
N THR A 193 -13.97 -4.59 4.38
CA THR A 193 -14.89 -3.89 5.29
C THR A 193 -15.42 -4.82 6.37
N VAL A 194 -15.85 -4.24 7.48
CA VAL A 194 -16.62 -4.95 8.52
C VAL A 194 -18.07 -5.11 8.05
N LEU A 195 -18.58 -6.33 8.06
CA LEU A 195 -19.96 -6.65 7.74
C LEU A 195 -20.78 -6.77 9.01
N ASP A 196 -22.01 -6.27 8.99
CA ASP A 196 -22.99 -6.55 10.02
C ASP A 196 -23.50 -8.00 9.86
N GLU A 197 -24.06 -8.58 10.94
CA GLU A 197 -24.60 -9.94 10.88
C GLU A 197 -25.78 -10.02 9.88
N GLY A 198 -25.62 -10.88 8.87
CA GLY A 198 -26.60 -11.04 7.80
C GLY A 198 -26.60 -9.97 6.74
N GLU A 199 -25.62 -9.07 6.73
CA GLU A 199 -25.48 -8.06 5.67
C GLU A 199 -25.18 -8.73 4.31
N ASP A 200 -25.95 -8.33 3.30
CA ASP A 200 -25.79 -8.88 1.95
C ASP A 200 -24.54 -8.31 1.26
N VAL A 201 -23.56 -9.19 0.98
CA VAL A 201 -22.33 -8.81 0.26
C VAL A 201 -22.58 -8.24 -1.13
N ARG A 202 -23.75 -8.49 -1.72
CA ARG A 202 -24.16 -7.97 -3.03
C ARG A 202 -24.80 -6.58 -2.95
N SER A 203 -25.06 -6.08 -1.74
CA SER A 203 -25.65 -4.77 -1.57
C SER A 203 -24.76 -3.68 -2.16
N HIS A 204 -25.39 -2.64 -2.70
CA HIS A 204 -24.67 -1.48 -3.23
C HIS A 204 -23.73 -0.88 -2.18
N ASP A 205 -24.13 -0.90 -0.93
CA ASP A 205 -23.39 -0.31 0.18
C ASP A 205 -22.10 -1.08 0.48
N VAL A 206 -22.17 -2.42 0.56
CA VAL A 206 -20.99 -3.28 0.72
C VAL A 206 -20.07 -3.17 -0.49
N MET A 207 -20.62 -3.18 -1.72
CA MET A 207 -19.82 -3.02 -2.92
C MET A 207 -19.11 -1.66 -2.98
N ASN A 208 -19.72 -0.60 -2.49
CA ASN A 208 -19.07 0.71 -2.40
C ASN A 208 -17.92 0.72 -1.38
N ARG A 209 -18.05 0.01 -0.25
CA ARG A 209 -17.03 -0.05 0.81
C ARG A 209 -15.90 -1.05 0.53
N ALA A 210 -16.15 -2.15 -0.17
CA ALA A 210 -15.20 -3.26 -0.32
C ALA A 210 -14.98 -3.77 -1.75
N GLY A 211 -15.85 -3.45 -2.71
CA GLY A 211 -15.75 -3.91 -4.10
C GLY A 211 -14.44 -3.55 -4.78
N HIS A 212 -13.80 -2.44 -4.37
CA HIS A 212 -12.48 -2.03 -4.84
C HIS A 212 -11.40 -3.10 -4.59
N GLY A 213 -11.45 -3.76 -3.44
CA GLY A 213 -10.54 -4.85 -3.10
C GLY A 213 -10.71 -6.04 -4.04
N LEU A 214 -11.95 -6.34 -4.44
CA LEU A 214 -12.22 -7.40 -5.40
C LEU A 214 -11.79 -7.01 -6.83
N ALA A 215 -12.00 -5.75 -7.25
CA ALA A 215 -11.51 -5.25 -8.52
C ALA A 215 -9.97 -5.38 -8.65
N VAL A 216 -9.24 -5.16 -7.55
CA VAL A 216 -7.77 -5.37 -7.51
C VAL A 216 -7.38 -6.81 -7.88
N VAL A 217 -8.21 -7.80 -7.53
CA VAL A 217 -7.96 -9.20 -7.90
C VAL A 217 -8.03 -9.38 -9.41
N PHE A 218 -9.04 -8.78 -10.07
CA PHE A 218 -9.15 -8.81 -11.54
C PHE A 218 -7.94 -8.15 -12.18
N HIS A 219 -7.57 -6.94 -11.73
CA HIS A 219 -6.41 -6.22 -12.24
C HIS A 219 -5.12 -7.03 -12.07
N ALA A 220 -4.92 -7.62 -10.89
CA ALA A 220 -3.72 -8.40 -10.59
C ALA A 220 -3.61 -9.69 -11.40
N LEU A 221 -4.71 -10.42 -11.58
CA LEU A 221 -4.75 -11.62 -12.39
C LEU A 221 -4.47 -11.30 -13.86
N TYR A 222 -5.13 -10.27 -14.39
CA TYR A 222 -4.94 -9.83 -15.78
C TYR A 222 -3.49 -9.42 -16.06
N GLU A 223 -2.92 -8.57 -15.22
CA GLU A 223 -1.58 -8.03 -15.42
C GLU A 223 -0.47 -9.06 -15.21
N ARG A 224 -0.65 -9.99 -14.28
CA ARG A 224 0.35 -11.02 -13.96
C ARG A 224 0.26 -12.26 -14.84
N ASN A 225 -0.95 -12.67 -15.19
CA ASN A 225 -1.21 -13.97 -15.81
C ASN A 225 -1.89 -13.87 -17.19
N GLY A 226 -2.38 -12.67 -17.58
CA GLY A 226 -3.09 -12.46 -18.83
C GLY A 226 -4.59 -12.73 -18.74
N ALA A 227 -5.28 -12.49 -19.85
CA ALA A 227 -6.75 -12.60 -19.94
C ALA A 227 -7.28 -13.99 -19.57
N ASP A 228 -6.60 -15.05 -19.99
CA ASP A 228 -7.04 -16.43 -19.79
C ASP A 228 -7.21 -16.79 -18.29
N ALA A 229 -6.46 -16.14 -17.41
CA ALA A 229 -6.55 -16.36 -15.98
C ALA A 229 -7.86 -15.89 -15.35
N LEU A 230 -8.65 -15.09 -16.07
CA LEU A 230 -9.91 -14.55 -15.59
C LEU A 230 -11.14 -15.27 -16.20
N LEU A 231 -10.98 -16.04 -17.29
CA LEU A 231 -12.12 -16.56 -18.03
C LEU A 231 -13.04 -17.48 -17.23
N ASP A 232 -12.50 -18.18 -16.23
CA ASP A 232 -13.25 -19.06 -15.32
C ASP A 232 -13.61 -18.36 -13.98
N PHE A 233 -13.20 -17.09 -13.81
CA PHE A 233 -13.54 -16.30 -12.65
C PHE A 233 -14.92 -15.66 -12.82
N PRO A 234 -15.81 -15.66 -11.81
CA PRO A 234 -17.11 -14.99 -11.93
C PRO A 234 -16.94 -13.51 -12.37
N GLY A 235 -17.62 -13.09 -13.42
CA GLY A 235 -17.48 -11.76 -14.02
C GLY A 235 -16.18 -11.54 -14.82
N GLY A 236 -15.28 -12.53 -14.85
CA GLY A 236 -13.97 -12.38 -15.47
C GLY A 236 -14.06 -12.27 -17.01
N ARG A 237 -14.95 -13.02 -17.64
CA ARG A 237 -15.16 -12.95 -19.10
C ARG A 237 -15.68 -11.57 -19.50
N GLU A 238 -16.70 -11.09 -18.82
CA GLU A 238 -17.31 -9.79 -19.05
C GLU A 238 -16.28 -8.67 -18.90
N TRP A 239 -15.45 -8.76 -17.86
CA TRP A 239 -14.37 -7.80 -17.63
C TRP A 239 -13.31 -7.84 -18.73
N VAL A 240 -12.85 -9.04 -19.10
CA VAL A 240 -11.85 -9.23 -20.17
C VAL A 240 -12.36 -8.71 -21.50
N ASP A 241 -13.60 -9.03 -21.86
CA ASP A 241 -14.20 -8.57 -23.13
C ASP A 241 -14.29 -7.04 -23.18
N ALA A 242 -14.70 -6.40 -22.07
CA ALA A 242 -14.76 -4.96 -21.96
C ALA A 242 -13.37 -4.29 -22.07
N ILE A 243 -12.35 -4.83 -21.38
CA ILE A 243 -10.97 -4.31 -21.47
C ILE A 243 -10.36 -4.56 -22.86
N GLN A 244 -10.62 -5.71 -23.47
CA GLN A 244 -10.08 -6.02 -24.79
C GLN A 244 -10.73 -5.21 -25.91
N ALA A 245 -11.93 -4.69 -25.72
CA ALA A 245 -12.57 -3.75 -26.64
C ALA A 245 -11.84 -2.40 -26.71
N ILE A 246 -11.04 -2.06 -25.68
CA ILE A 246 -10.22 -0.85 -25.63
C ILE A 246 -8.98 -1.03 -26.53
N PRO A 247 -8.53 0.02 -27.26
CA PRO A 247 -7.27 -0.03 -28.00
C PRO A 247 -6.10 -0.44 -27.09
N ALA A 248 -5.27 -1.37 -27.54
CA ALA A 248 -4.21 -1.97 -26.72
C ALA A 248 -3.28 -0.94 -26.04
N ALA A 249 -3.04 0.20 -26.69
CA ALA A 249 -2.21 1.28 -26.15
C ALA A 249 -2.85 2.02 -24.96
N GLU A 250 -4.17 1.90 -24.78
CA GLU A 250 -4.93 2.64 -23.76
C GLU A 250 -5.50 1.73 -22.65
N ARG A 251 -5.43 0.41 -22.79
CA ARG A 251 -6.01 -0.55 -21.84
C ARG A 251 -5.55 -0.31 -20.41
N HIS A 252 -4.27 -0.05 -20.22
CA HIS A 252 -3.71 0.22 -18.89
C HIS A 252 -4.31 1.47 -18.23
N LEU A 253 -4.72 2.47 -19.00
CA LEU A 253 -5.37 3.68 -18.48
C LEU A 253 -6.75 3.34 -17.93
N VAL A 254 -7.54 2.57 -18.67
CA VAL A 254 -8.89 2.17 -18.26
C VAL A 254 -8.84 1.14 -17.12
N THR A 255 -7.96 0.13 -17.20
CA THR A 255 -7.79 -0.88 -16.15
C THR A 255 -7.47 -0.25 -14.80
N HIS A 256 -6.66 0.81 -14.78
CA HIS A 256 -6.20 1.41 -13.53
C HIS A 256 -6.88 2.74 -13.20
N GLU A 257 -7.82 3.22 -14.00
CA GLU A 257 -8.64 4.38 -13.67
C GLU A 257 -9.39 4.12 -12.34
N GLY A 258 -9.27 5.03 -11.40
CA GLY A 258 -9.92 4.89 -10.09
C GLY A 258 -9.44 3.70 -9.22
N HIS A 259 -8.33 3.05 -9.59
CA HIS A 259 -7.77 1.92 -8.84
C HIS A 259 -7.62 2.25 -7.35
N LEU A 260 -8.22 1.41 -6.48
CA LEU A 260 -8.31 1.58 -5.02
C LEU A 260 -9.17 2.78 -4.55
N VAL A 261 -9.77 3.55 -5.46
CA VAL A 261 -10.57 4.74 -5.12
C VAL A 261 -12.06 4.52 -5.39
N ARG A 262 -12.36 3.96 -6.56
CA ARG A 262 -13.73 3.71 -7.01
C ARG A 262 -13.78 2.55 -8.00
N LEU A 263 -14.92 1.90 -8.10
CA LEU A 263 -15.20 0.99 -9.21
C LEU A 263 -15.43 1.81 -10.49
N THR A 264 -14.78 1.40 -11.57
CA THR A 264 -15.02 1.96 -12.89
C THR A 264 -16.26 1.32 -13.53
N ALA A 265 -16.74 1.85 -14.66
CA ALA A 265 -17.85 1.24 -15.37
C ALA A 265 -17.55 -0.20 -15.84
N VAL A 266 -16.27 -0.52 -16.10
CA VAL A 266 -15.82 -1.87 -16.46
C VAL A 266 -15.84 -2.80 -15.24
N ASP A 267 -15.50 -2.28 -14.06
CA ASP A 267 -15.41 -3.08 -12.85
C ASP A 267 -16.78 -3.42 -12.24
N VAL A 268 -17.72 -2.46 -12.28
CA VAL A 268 -19.01 -2.54 -11.54
C VAL A 268 -19.76 -3.84 -11.87
N GLU A 269 -19.92 -4.18 -13.16
CA GLU A 269 -20.67 -5.38 -13.56
C GLU A 269 -19.91 -6.66 -13.17
N ALA A 270 -18.63 -6.72 -13.45
CA ALA A 270 -17.78 -7.87 -13.17
C ALA A 270 -17.67 -8.14 -11.67
N VAL A 271 -17.44 -7.10 -10.87
CA VAL A 271 -17.35 -7.20 -9.41
C VAL A 271 -18.70 -7.63 -8.80
N ALA A 272 -19.83 -7.14 -9.34
CA ALA A 272 -21.15 -7.58 -8.88
C ALA A 272 -21.38 -9.07 -9.11
N LEU A 273 -20.93 -9.62 -10.25
CA LEU A 273 -20.99 -11.07 -10.54
C LEU A 273 -20.09 -11.90 -9.61
N ALA A 274 -18.99 -11.33 -9.14
CA ALA A 274 -18.04 -11.96 -8.23
C ALA A 274 -18.29 -11.66 -6.74
N ALA A 275 -19.36 -10.97 -6.40
CA ALA A 275 -19.61 -10.46 -5.05
C ALA A 275 -19.55 -11.52 -3.94
N ASP A 276 -19.99 -12.76 -4.20
CA ASP A 276 -19.92 -13.87 -3.23
C ASP A 276 -18.47 -14.25 -2.86
N LEU A 277 -17.51 -13.86 -3.67
CA LEU A 277 -16.09 -14.09 -3.41
C LEU A 277 -15.45 -12.99 -2.56
N LEU A 278 -16.19 -11.92 -2.25
CA LEU A 278 -15.67 -10.79 -1.47
C LEU A 278 -15.00 -11.23 -0.15
N PRO A 279 -15.62 -12.06 0.72
CA PRO A 279 -14.99 -12.48 1.97
C PRO A 279 -13.75 -13.38 1.76
N GLN A 280 -13.66 -14.05 0.63
CA GLN A 280 -12.52 -14.93 0.32
C GLN A 280 -11.29 -14.15 -0.14
N PHE A 281 -11.48 -13.11 -0.96
CA PHE A 281 -10.40 -12.37 -1.60
C PHE A 281 -10.08 -11.03 -0.94
N THR A 282 -10.90 -10.59 0.02
CA THR A 282 -10.71 -9.34 0.75
C THR A 282 -10.76 -9.58 2.27
N PHE A 283 -10.32 -8.61 3.03
CA PHE A 283 -10.46 -8.61 4.49
C PHE A 283 -11.87 -8.11 4.88
N SER A 284 -12.90 -8.79 4.34
CA SER A 284 -14.30 -8.51 4.63
C SER A 284 -14.94 -9.65 5.40
N GLY A 285 -15.77 -9.31 6.39
CA GLY A 285 -16.45 -10.29 7.22
C GLY A 285 -17.05 -9.66 8.47
N THR A 286 -17.79 -10.45 9.24
CA THR A 286 -18.29 -10.00 10.54
C THR A 286 -17.13 -9.77 11.51
N LYS A 287 -17.38 -9.00 12.57
CA LYS A 287 -16.40 -8.74 13.63
C LYS A 287 -15.72 -10.02 14.13
N ALA A 288 -16.48 -11.09 14.33
CA ALA A 288 -15.94 -12.38 14.78
C ALA A 288 -14.99 -12.99 13.74
N GLN A 289 -15.41 -13.05 12.47
CA GLN A 289 -14.61 -13.59 11.38
C GLN A 289 -13.30 -12.81 11.17
N LEU A 290 -13.35 -11.47 11.27
CA LEU A 290 -12.15 -10.64 11.13
C LEU A 290 -11.17 -10.86 12.29
N ARG A 291 -11.65 -11.04 13.52
CA ARG A 291 -10.82 -11.38 14.69
C ARG A 291 -10.11 -12.72 14.53
N ASP A 292 -10.81 -13.73 14.01
CA ASP A 292 -10.20 -15.03 13.72
C ASP A 292 -9.08 -14.90 12.69
N ARG A 293 -9.31 -14.14 11.61
CA ARG A 293 -8.28 -13.85 10.58
C ARG A 293 -7.10 -13.06 11.13
N VAL A 294 -7.33 -12.10 12.03
CA VAL A 294 -6.27 -11.37 12.74
C VAL A 294 -5.38 -12.35 13.53
N ALA A 295 -5.99 -13.30 14.24
CA ALA A 295 -5.26 -14.33 14.98
C ALA A 295 -4.45 -15.26 14.05
N GLU A 296 -5.02 -15.64 12.91
CA GLU A 296 -4.33 -16.44 11.87
C GLU A 296 -3.13 -15.68 11.29
N TYR A 297 -3.27 -14.40 10.96
CA TYR A 297 -2.18 -13.57 10.44
C TYR A 297 -1.07 -13.40 11.47
N ALA A 298 -1.42 -13.14 12.72
CA ALA A 298 -0.44 -13.05 13.82
C ALA A 298 0.32 -14.37 14.02
N ALA A 299 -0.39 -15.51 14.00
CA ALA A 299 0.23 -16.83 14.06
C ALA A 299 1.13 -17.14 12.84
N GLY A 300 0.80 -16.55 11.67
CA GLY A 300 1.61 -16.59 10.45
C GLY A 300 2.82 -15.65 10.44
N GLY A 301 3.04 -14.89 11.54
CA GLY A 301 4.20 -14.00 11.70
C GLY A 301 3.98 -12.57 11.22
N VAL A 302 2.76 -12.18 10.86
CA VAL A 302 2.43 -10.77 10.57
C VAL A 302 2.55 -9.94 11.84
N THR A 303 3.33 -8.89 11.81
CA THR A 303 3.55 -7.99 12.95
C THR A 303 2.70 -6.72 12.88
N GLU A 304 2.27 -6.33 11.69
CA GLU A 304 1.44 -5.16 11.43
C GLU A 304 0.37 -5.47 10.38
N LEU A 305 -0.89 -5.43 10.76
CA LEU A 305 -2.01 -5.43 9.82
C LEU A 305 -2.22 -4.00 9.31
N VAL A 306 -2.15 -3.82 7.99
CA VAL A 306 -2.34 -2.54 7.33
C VAL A 306 -3.69 -2.57 6.62
N TYR A 307 -4.68 -1.90 7.18
CA TYR A 307 -6.03 -1.86 6.63
C TYR A 307 -6.21 -0.69 5.68
N GLN A 308 -6.67 -0.95 4.47
CA GLN A 308 -7.11 0.08 3.54
C GLN A 308 -8.63 0.19 3.51
N PRO A 309 -9.20 1.31 3.99
CA PRO A 309 -10.60 1.66 3.80
C PRO A 309 -10.89 2.10 2.36
N ALA A 310 -12.13 1.94 1.93
CA ALA A 310 -12.64 2.45 0.66
C ALA A 310 -14.06 2.99 0.80
N GLY A 311 -14.63 3.51 -0.30
CA GLY A 311 -15.96 4.09 -0.31
C GLY A 311 -15.98 5.58 0.01
N SER A 312 -17.18 6.11 0.23
CA SER A 312 -17.42 7.55 0.45
C SER A 312 -17.17 8.02 1.88
N ASP A 313 -17.09 7.09 2.86
CA ASP A 313 -16.88 7.39 4.28
C ASP A 313 -15.63 6.65 4.80
N VAL A 314 -14.46 7.10 4.37
CA VAL A 314 -13.16 6.51 4.75
C VAL A 314 -12.94 6.58 6.27
N VAL A 315 -13.33 7.66 6.93
CA VAL A 315 -13.17 7.82 8.38
C VAL A 315 -14.09 6.87 9.15
N GLY A 316 -15.34 6.72 8.70
CA GLY A 316 -16.26 5.75 9.26
C GLY A 316 -15.79 4.31 9.12
N GLU A 317 -15.20 3.96 7.98
CA GLU A 317 -14.61 2.62 7.77
C GLU A 317 -13.36 2.38 8.66
N LEU A 318 -12.53 3.39 8.88
CA LEU A 318 -11.44 3.31 9.87
C LEU A 318 -12.00 3.08 11.29
N ALA A 319 -13.04 3.80 11.67
CA ALA A 319 -13.67 3.64 12.99
C ALA A 319 -14.30 2.25 13.15
N ARG A 320 -15.00 1.73 12.13
CA ARG A 320 -15.58 0.38 12.12
C ARG A 320 -14.50 -0.71 12.30
N MET A 321 -13.41 -0.59 11.57
CA MET A 321 -12.32 -1.56 11.65
C MET A 321 -11.63 -1.51 13.02
N MET A 322 -11.40 -0.32 13.56
CA MET A 322 -10.83 -0.17 14.90
C MET A 322 -11.76 -0.77 15.97
N ASP A 323 -13.08 -0.56 15.88
CA ASP A 323 -14.05 -1.20 16.78
C ASP A 323 -14.04 -2.73 16.64
N ALA A 324 -13.90 -3.23 15.43
CA ALA A 324 -13.93 -4.67 15.18
C ALA A 324 -12.71 -5.40 15.73
N VAL A 325 -11.49 -4.89 15.51
CA VAL A 325 -10.24 -5.62 15.76
C VAL A 325 -9.22 -4.86 16.61
N GLY A 326 -9.47 -3.60 16.98
CA GLY A 326 -8.49 -2.77 17.69
C GLY A 326 -8.10 -3.28 19.09
N ASP A 327 -8.96 -4.01 19.75
CA ASP A 327 -8.72 -4.60 21.08
C ASP A 327 -7.98 -5.96 21.04
N VAL A 328 -7.93 -6.61 19.87
CA VAL A 328 -7.13 -7.83 19.64
C VAL A 328 -5.81 -7.55 18.93
N THR A 329 -5.53 -6.28 18.65
CA THR A 329 -4.24 -5.78 18.18
C THR A 329 -3.56 -4.97 19.29
N GLU A 330 -2.23 -4.93 19.29
CA GLU A 330 -1.44 -4.12 20.23
C GLU A 330 -1.51 -2.63 19.81
N ARG A 331 -1.65 -1.76 20.79
CA ARG A 331 -1.61 -0.30 20.58
C ARG A 331 -0.18 0.22 20.49
#